data_6ffae46d4c48d9b22af1c7efe1eb6858
#
_entry.id   6ffae46d4c48d9b22af1c7efe1eb6858
#
_cell.length_a   1.000
_cell.length_b   1.000
_cell.length_c   1.000
_cell.angle_alpha   90.00
_cell.angle_beta   90.00
_cell.angle_gamma   90.00
#
_symmetry.space_group_name_H-M   'P 1'
#
loop_
_entity.id
_entity.type
_entity.pdbx_description
1 polymer ?
#
loop_
_entity_poly.entity_id
_entity_poly.type
_entity_poly.pdbx_seq_one_letter_code
_entity_poly.pdbx_strand_id
1 'polypeptide(L)'
;HRGMDERSWARAMQRAYDDLRRRADAAPDLSVVDPYGATSPAEFFAVVSELFFELPHRLRGVYPEVYAELAAFYRQDPALRLRPVSQLPGS
;
A
#
# COMPACT_ATOMS: atom_id res chain seq x y z
N HIS A 1 -0.15 -1.56 19.08
CA HIS A 1 -1.18 -2.36 18.40
C HIS A 1 -0.89 -3.83 18.56
N ARG A 2 -1.93 -4.56 18.88
CA ARG A 2 -1.80 -6.00 18.98
C ARG A 2 -1.55 -6.59 17.60
N GLY A 3 -0.52 -7.42 17.47
CA GLY A 3 -0.17 -8.04 16.21
C GLY A 3 0.60 -7.16 15.24
N MET A 4 0.99 -5.96 15.70
CA MET A 4 1.72 -5.03 14.85
C MET A 4 3.02 -4.64 15.55
N ASP A 5 4.13 -4.78 14.80
CA ASP A 5 5.44 -4.39 15.28
C ASP A 5 5.78 -3.01 14.69
N GLU A 6 5.96 -2.03 15.57
CA GLU A 6 6.27 -0.66 15.14
C GLU A 6 7.54 -0.58 14.31
N ARG A 7 8.53 -1.41 14.61
CA ARG A 7 9.78 -1.43 13.83
C ARG A 7 9.53 -1.97 12.41
N SER A 8 8.71 -3.00 12.32
CA SER A 8 8.35 -3.58 11.03
C SER A 8 7.59 -2.56 10.19
N TRP A 9 6.63 -1.89 10.81
CA TRP A 9 5.86 -0.82 10.19
C TRP A 9 6.78 0.28 9.65
N ALA A 10 7.67 0.79 10.52
CA ALA A 10 8.54 1.90 10.15
C ALA A 10 9.48 1.51 9.00
N ARG A 11 10.03 0.29 9.04
CA ARG A 11 10.91 -0.17 7.97
C ARG A 11 10.19 -0.33 6.65
N ALA A 12 9.00 -0.92 6.68
CA ALA A 12 8.23 -1.13 5.46
C ALA A 12 7.84 0.19 4.82
N MET A 13 7.36 1.12 5.64
CA MET A 13 6.95 2.43 5.16
C MET A 13 8.14 3.24 4.64
N GLN A 14 9.26 3.21 5.36
CA GLN A 14 10.43 3.97 4.94
C GLN A 14 11.00 3.45 3.63
N ARG A 15 11.11 2.12 3.49
CA ARG A 15 11.63 1.53 2.26
C ARG A 15 10.75 1.86 1.07
N ALA A 16 9.44 1.75 1.25
CA ALA A 16 8.51 2.03 0.18
C ALA A 16 8.51 3.52 -0.19
N TYR A 17 8.58 4.39 0.81
CA TYR A 17 8.66 5.83 0.57
C TYR A 17 9.92 6.20 -0.20
N ASP A 18 11.06 5.65 0.21
CA ASP A 18 12.33 5.89 -0.48
C ASP A 18 12.29 5.37 -1.92
N ASP A 19 11.68 4.20 -2.11
CA ASP A 19 11.53 3.63 -3.44
C ASP A 19 10.65 4.51 -4.32
N LEU A 20 9.55 5.01 -3.79
CA LEU A 20 8.67 5.89 -4.55
C LEU A 20 9.38 7.19 -4.94
N ARG A 21 10.18 7.74 -4.03
CA ARG A 21 10.94 8.95 -4.34
C ARG A 21 11.90 8.71 -5.49
N ARG A 22 12.61 7.57 -5.49
CA ARG A 22 13.52 7.23 -6.59
C ARG A 22 12.78 7.07 -7.91
N ARG A 23 11.62 6.40 -7.88
CA ARG A 23 10.82 6.18 -9.09
C ARG A 23 10.22 7.48 -9.61
N ALA A 24 9.76 8.34 -8.72
CA ALA A 24 9.20 9.63 -9.12
C ALA A 24 10.24 10.51 -9.79
N ASP A 25 11.49 10.48 -9.30
CA ASP A 25 12.58 11.24 -9.90
C ASP A 25 12.98 10.68 -11.27
N ALA A 26 12.97 9.36 -11.40
CA ALA A 26 13.46 8.71 -12.62
C ALA A 26 12.40 8.64 -13.73
N ALA A 27 11.17 8.27 -13.38
CA ALA A 27 10.12 8.06 -14.37
C ALA A 27 8.74 8.18 -13.72
N PRO A 28 8.31 9.40 -13.39
CA PRO A 28 7.04 9.60 -12.67
C PRO A 28 5.82 9.05 -13.41
N ASP A 29 5.85 9.07 -14.75
CA ASP A 29 4.73 8.61 -15.56
C ASP A 29 4.53 7.09 -15.51
N LEU A 30 5.54 6.36 -15.05
CA LEU A 30 5.47 4.90 -14.97
C LEU A 30 5.17 4.41 -13.57
N SER A 31 4.98 5.32 -12.63
CA SER A 31 4.69 4.95 -11.25
C SER A 31 3.27 4.45 -11.11
N VAL A 32 3.10 3.30 -10.46
CA VAL A 32 1.78 2.75 -10.14
C VAL A 32 1.17 3.50 -8.97
N VAL A 33 2.01 4.01 -8.08
CA VAL A 33 1.59 4.80 -6.94
C VAL A 33 1.75 6.27 -7.31
N ASP A 34 0.75 7.08 -6.94
CA ASP A 34 0.78 8.51 -7.24
C ASP A 34 2.07 9.15 -6.74
N PRO A 35 2.85 9.79 -7.64
CA PRO A 35 4.10 10.46 -7.25
C PRO A 35 3.93 11.52 -6.16
N TYR A 36 2.72 12.03 -5.98
CA TYR A 36 2.42 12.97 -4.90
C TYR A 36 2.80 12.38 -3.54
N GLY A 37 2.69 11.05 -3.39
CA GLY A 37 3.08 10.37 -2.17
C GLY A 37 4.57 10.49 -1.85
N ALA A 38 5.40 10.93 -2.81
CA ALA A 38 6.83 11.11 -2.58
C ALA A 38 7.17 12.48 -1.97
N THR A 39 6.19 13.36 -1.78
CA THR A 39 6.44 14.72 -1.29
C THR A 39 6.68 14.78 0.21
N SER A 40 6.10 13.86 0.98
CA SER A 40 6.33 13.77 2.41
C SER A 40 5.84 12.41 2.92
N PRO A 41 6.31 11.98 4.10
CA PRO A 41 5.82 10.74 4.69
C PRO A 41 4.31 10.77 4.95
N ALA A 42 3.76 11.91 5.35
CA ALA A 42 2.32 12.03 5.59
C ALA A 42 1.53 11.84 4.30
N GLU A 43 1.99 12.42 3.19
CA GLU A 43 1.34 12.25 1.90
C GLU A 43 1.49 10.82 1.41
N PHE A 44 2.64 10.19 1.66
CA PHE A 44 2.83 8.79 1.32
C PHE A 44 1.82 7.90 2.03
N PHE A 45 1.65 8.12 3.33
CA PHE A 45 0.69 7.34 4.10
C PHE A 45 -0.73 7.51 3.56
N ALA A 46 -1.10 8.75 3.22
CA ALA A 46 -2.42 9.02 2.67
C ALA A 46 -2.64 8.31 1.33
N VAL A 47 -1.65 8.37 0.45
CA VAL A 47 -1.75 7.74 -0.88
C VAL A 47 -1.83 6.23 -0.77
N VAL A 48 -0.98 5.60 0.04
CA VAL A 48 -1.00 4.14 0.14
C VAL A 48 -2.23 3.64 0.87
N SER A 49 -2.76 4.42 1.84
CA SER A 49 -4.00 4.05 2.52
C SER A 49 -5.18 4.08 1.55
N GLU A 50 -5.24 5.09 0.68
CA GLU A 50 -6.27 5.17 -0.34
C GLU A 50 -6.19 3.96 -1.28
N LEU A 51 -4.98 3.62 -1.74
CA LEU A 51 -4.78 2.44 -2.57
C LEU A 51 -5.17 1.16 -1.86
N PHE A 52 -4.85 1.07 -0.56
CA PHE A 52 -5.20 -0.10 0.22
C PHE A 52 -6.70 -0.38 0.18
N PHE A 53 -7.52 0.66 0.27
CA PHE A 53 -8.96 0.48 0.28
C PHE A 53 -9.57 0.42 -1.13
N GLU A 54 -9.05 1.17 -2.08
CA GLU A 54 -9.64 1.28 -3.40
C GLU A 54 -9.05 0.32 -4.44
N LEU A 55 -7.74 0.11 -4.40
CA LEU A 55 -7.02 -0.73 -5.36
C LEU A 55 -6.01 -1.63 -4.63
N PRO A 56 -6.51 -2.48 -3.72
CA PRO A 56 -5.62 -3.26 -2.86
C PRO A 56 -4.69 -4.21 -3.61
N HIS A 57 -5.15 -4.75 -4.72
CA HIS A 57 -4.31 -5.67 -5.49
C HIS A 57 -3.10 -4.96 -6.09
N ARG A 58 -3.28 -3.70 -6.51
CA ARG A 58 -2.18 -2.91 -7.04
C ARG A 58 -1.16 -2.62 -5.95
N LEU A 59 -1.63 -2.19 -4.79
CA LEU A 59 -0.72 -1.91 -3.69
C LEU A 59 0.05 -3.16 -3.29
N ARG A 60 -0.65 -4.28 -3.16
CA ARG A 60 0.00 -5.53 -2.78
C ARG A 60 1.05 -5.96 -3.81
N GLY A 61 0.79 -5.69 -5.09
CA GLY A 61 1.74 -6.01 -6.15
C GLY A 61 3.00 -5.17 -6.13
N VAL A 62 2.86 -3.88 -5.79
CA VAL A 62 3.99 -2.95 -5.82
C VAL A 62 4.73 -2.91 -4.49
N TYR A 63 4.00 -2.83 -3.40
CA TYR A 63 4.58 -2.74 -2.06
C TYR A 63 3.91 -3.76 -1.13
N PRO A 64 4.25 -5.04 -1.29
CA PRO A 64 3.61 -6.09 -0.47
C PRO A 64 3.84 -5.92 1.03
N GLU A 65 5.00 -5.40 1.43
CA GLU A 65 5.26 -5.16 2.85
C GLU A 65 4.36 -4.07 3.40
N VAL A 66 4.15 -3.00 2.62
CA VAL A 66 3.24 -1.93 3.03
C VAL A 66 1.82 -2.46 3.13
N TYR A 67 1.41 -3.26 2.15
CA TYR A 67 0.08 -3.88 2.19
C TYR A 67 -0.11 -4.69 3.47
N ALA A 68 0.86 -5.52 3.81
CA ALA A 68 0.78 -6.36 5.01
C ALA A 68 0.67 -5.52 6.29
N GLU A 69 1.45 -4.43 6.36
CA GLU A 69 1.40 -3.55 7.53
C GLU A 69 0.07 -2.82 7.64
N LEU A 70 -0.47 -2.36 6.52
CA LEU A 70 -1.77 -1.69 6.52
C LEU A 70 -2.89 -2.67 6.87
N ALA A 71 -2.81 -3.91 6.39
CA ALA A 71 -3.79 -4.94 6.74
C ALA A 71 -3.80 -5.19 8.25
N ALA A 72 -2.62 -5.25 8.86
CA ALA A 72 -2.51 -5.39 10.31
C ALA A 72 -3.04 -4.15 11.04
N PHE A 73 -2.69 -2.97 10.54
CA PHE A 73 -3.11 -1.71 11.14
C PHE A 73 -4.63 -1.54 11.14
N TYR A 74 -5.25 -1.78 9.99
CA TYR A 74 -6.70 -1.64 9.86
C TYR A 74 -7.46 -2.90 10.23
N ARG A 75 -6.76 -3.99 10.49
CA ARG A 75 -7.34 -5.31 10.78
C ARG A 75 -8.28 -5.76 9.67
N GLN A 76 -7.88 -5.49 8.43
CA GLN A 76 -8.67 -5.85 7.26
C GLN A 76 -7.76 -6.40 6.18
N ASP A 77 -8.36 -7.15 5.26
CA ASP A 77 -7.65 -7.64 4.07
C ASP A 77 -8.55 -7.38 2.87
N PRO A 78 -8.58 -6.14 2.37
CA PRO A 78 -9.48 -5.77 1.28
C PRO A 78 -9.21 -6.51 -0.02
N ALA A 79 -7.99 -7.02 -0.23
CA ALA A 79 -7.70 -7.79 -1.44
C ALA A 79 -8.54 -9.08 -1.48
N LEU A 80 -8.81 -9.68 -0.31
CA LEU A 80 -9.68 -10.85 -0.26
C LEU A 80 -11.13 -10.48 -0.53
N ARG A 81 -11.57 -9.32 -0.08
CA ARG A 81 -12.94 -8.88 -0.27
C ARG A 81 -13.24 -8.50 -1.72
N LEU A 82 -12.24 -7.93 -2.40
CA LEU A 82 -12.41 -7.42 -3.75
C LEU A 82 -11.93 -8.45 -4.78
N ARG A 83 -12.29 -9.71 -4.53
CA ARG A 83 -12.00 -10.77 -5.49
C ARG A 83 -12.87 -10.61 -6.73
N PRO A 84 -12.42 -11.14 -7.87
CA PRO A 84 -13.26 -11.15 -9.07
C PRO A 84 -14.62 -11.74 -8.80
N VAL A 85 -15.65 -11.24 -9.50
CA VAL A 85 -17.01 -11.69 -9.28
C VAL A 85 -17.16 -13.20 -9.41
N SER A 86 -16.42 -13.80 -10.34
CA SER A 86 -16.44 -15.25 -10.54
C SER A 86 -15.97 -16.06 -9.35
N GLN A 87 -15.31 -15.42 -8.41
CA GLN A 87 -14.78 -16.08 -7.21
C GLN A 87 -15.59 -15.77 -5.96
N LEU A 88 -16.63 -14.98 -6.09
CA LEU A 88 -17.44 -14.61 -4.93
C LEU A 88 -18.42 -15.74 -4.62
N PRO A 89 -18.44 -16.24 -3.37
CA PRO A 89 -19.37 -17.30 -3.00
C PRO A 89 -20.80 -16.77 -2.95
N GLY A 90 -21.73 -17.58 -3.41
CA GLY A 90 -23.14 -17.27 -3.31
C GLY A 90 -23.63 -16.15 -4.20
N SER A 91 -22.83 -15.78 -5.17
CA SER A 91 -23.20 -14.70 -6.08
C SER A 91 -24.08 -15.17 -7.22
#